data_140615d6af012cb9ed9d408c93efea54
#
_entry.id   140615d6af012cb9ed9d408c93efea54
#
_cell.length_a   1.000
_cell.length_b   1.000
_cell.length_c   1.000
_cell.angle_alpha   90.00
_cell.angle_beta   90.00
_cell.angle_gamma   90.00
#
_symmetry.space_group_name_H-M   'P 1'
#
loop_
_entity.id
_entity.type
_entity.pdbx_description
1 polymer ?
#
loop_
_entity_poly.entity_id
_entity_poly.type
_entity_poly.pdbx_seq_one_letter_code
_entity_poly.pdbx_strand_id
1 'polypeptide(L)'
;MSNQDVVTMYDTTTEIRQVLQRFQDGYTLRDIEQLDEFMKLFVPGCEAELIGIGASARNQNEWFQGIERIREIIESDWQYWGNVKLEVKQAKITVKDEVAWLSTVGTILQTDHIQTDEVTEFSLKQMKEMLDDVTLTPNARLVEVAHFGVRRWREREKPTGYPWPFVFTAVLVKQENQWRFHTIHWSMPVD
;
A
#
# COMPACT_ATOMS: atom_id res chain seq x y z
N MET A 1 -25.48 -25.08 -5.27
CA MET A 1 -24.95 -24.11 -6.26
C MET A 1 -25.24 -24.68 -7.65
N SER A 2 -25.84 -23.88 -8.51
CA SER A 2 -26.08 -24.29 -9.90
C SER A 2 -24.80 -24.16 -10.75
N ASN A 3 -24.75 -24.82 -11.91
CA ASN A 3 -23.61 -24.66 -12.84
C ASN A 3 -23.43 -23.18 -13.27
N GLN A 4 -24.51 -22.40 -13.33
CA GLN A 4 -24.46 -20.96 -13.62
C GLN A 4 -23.78 -20.17 -12.50
N ASP A 5 -24.04 -20.49 -11.24
CA ASP A 5 -23.42 -19.83 -10.09
C ASP A 5 -21.89 -20.05 -10.07
N VAL A 6 -21.45 -21.24 -10.44
CA VAL A 6 -20.02 -21.59 -10.50
C VAL A 6 -19.30 -20.86 -11.64
N VAL A 7 -19.91 -20.78 -12.82
CA VAL A 7 -19.33 -20.08 -13.99
C VAL A 7 -19.25 -18.57 -13.71
N THR A 8 -20.29 -17.95 -13.15
CA THR A 8 -20.30 -16.53 -12.82
C THR A 8 -19.26 -16.19 -11.75
N MET A 9 -19.09 -17.04 -10.74
CA MET A 9 -18.11 -16.86 -9.68
C MET A 9 -16.67 -16.98 -10.19
N TYR A 10 -16.41 -17.89 -11.14
CA TYR A 10 -15.10 -18.04 -11.75
C TYR A 10 -14.71 -16.82 -12.60
N ASP A 11 -15.64 -16.26 -13.33
CA ASP A 11 -15.45 -15.06 -14.14
C ASP A 11 -15.12 -13.85 -13.26
N THR A 12 -15.89 -13.63 -12.20
CA THR A 12 -15.68 -12.54 -11.24
C THR A 12 -14.33 -12.61 -10.52
N THR A 13 -13.89 -13.79 -10.09
CA THR A 13 -12.58 -13.92 -9.45
C THR A 13 -11.43 -13.66 -10.42
N THR A 14 -11.63 -13.95 -11.70
CA THR A 14 -10.67 -13.63 -12.77
C THR A 14 -10.58 -12.13 -12.99
N GLU A 15 -11.71 -11.42 -13.03
CA GLU A 15 -11.73 -9.95 -13.12
C GLU A 15 -10.95 -9.30 -11.96
N ILE A 16 -11.16 -9.78 -10.71
CA ILE A 16 -10.45 -9.26 -9.54
C ILE A 16 -8.94 -9.54 -9.61
N ARG A 17 -8.53 -10.73 -10.11
CA ARG A 17 -7.11 -11.03 -10.35
C ARG A 17 -6.48 -10.09 -11.38
N GLN A 18 -7.24 -9.68 -12.40
CA GLN A 18 -6.76 -8.69 -13.37
C GLN A 18 -6.55 -7.31 -12.72
N VAL A 19 -7.41 -6.91 -11.78
CA VAL A 19 -7.21 -5.68 -10.99
C VAL A 19 -5.92 -5.76 -10.17
N LEU A 20 -5.68 -6.89 -9.49
CA LEU A 20 -4.42 -7.13 -8.77
C LEU A 20 -3.20 -7.09 -9.70
N GLN A 21 -3.32 -7.69 -10.89
CA GLN A 21 -2.22 -7.69 -11.86
C GLN A 21 -1.92 -6.27 -12.32
N ARG A 22 -2.94 -5.48 -12.66
CA ARG A 22 -2.77 -4.07 -13.05
C ARG A 22 -2.13 -3.23 -11.92
N PHE A 23 -2.50 -3.50 -10.67
CA PHE A 23 -1.88 -2.86 -9.52
C PHE A 23 -0.38 -3.19 -9.44
N GLN A 24 0.00 -4.47 -9.55
CA GLN A 24 1.39 -4.91 -9.60
C GLN A 24 2.15 -4.26 -10.76
N ASP A 25 1.55 -4.25 -11.95
CA ASP A 25 2.18 -3.70 -13.16
C ASP A 25 2.45 -2.21 -13.02
N GLY A 26 1.54 -1.44 -12.42
CA GLY A 26 1.72 -0.01 -12.13
C GLY A 26 2.94 0.24 -11.24
N TYR A 27 3.08 -0.49 -10.13
CA TYR A 27 4.23 -0.40 -9.24
C TYR A 27 5.54 -0.94 -9.85
N THR A 28 5.46 -1.72 -10.91
CA THR A 28 6.64 -2.21 -11.63
C THR A 28 7.09 -1.22 -12.70
N LEU A 29 6.15 -0.69 -13.48
CA LEU A 29 6.42 0.26 -14.56
C LEU A 29 6.71 1.67 -14.03
N ARG A 30 5.97 2.12 -13.02
CA ARG A 30 6.12 3.42 -12.35
C ARG A 30 6.15 4.59 -13.33
N ASP A 31 5.33 4.49 -14.37
CA ASP A 31 5.22 5.51 -15.40
C ASP A 31 4.28 6.63 -14.95
N ILE A 32 4.84 7.78 -14.61
CA ILE A 32 4.08 8.91 -14.07
C ILE A 32 3.01 9.42 -15.07
N GLU A 33 3.23 9.24 -16.36
CA GLU A 33 2.23 9.60 -17.38
C GLU A 33 1.02 8.67 -17.34
N GLN A 34 1.16 7.48 -16.76
CA GLN A 34 0.08 6.50 -16.57
C GLN A 34 -0.55 6.56 -15.17
N LEU A 35 -0.14 7.49 -14.32
CA LEU A 35 -0.66 7.57 -12.95
C LEU A 35 -2.17 7.80 -12.91
N ASP A 36 -2.72 8.62 -13.80
CA ASP A 36 -4.17 8.85 -13.90
C ASP A 36 -4.94 7.57 -14.25
N GLU A 37 -4.39 6.75 -15.14
CA GLU A 37 -4.98 5.46 -15.49
C GLU A 37 -4.87 4.46 -14.36
N PHE A 38 -3.74 4.46 -13.64
CA PHE A 38 -3.56 3.64 -12.44
C PHE A 38 -4.55 4.00 -11.33
N MET A 39 -4.79 5.29 -11.12
CA MET A 39 -5.74 5.76 -10.09
C MET A 39 -7.18 5.31 -10.35
N LYS A 40 -7.56 4.95 -11.57
CA LYS A 40 -8.87 4.33 -11.87
C LYS A 40 -9.07 2.95 -11.26
N LEU A 41 -8.02 2.33 -10.73
CA LEU A 41 -8.12 1.10 -9.94
C LEU A 41 -8.81 1.32 -8.59
N PHE A 42 -8.92 2.56 -8.12
CA PHE A 42 -9.53 2.91 -6.85
C PHE A 42 -10.94 3.51 -7.04
N VAL A 43 -11.76 3.41 -6.01
CA VAL A 43 -13.03 4.15 -5.98
C VAL A 43 -12.75 5.65 -5.96
N PRO A 44 -13.55 6.47 -6.65
CA PRO A 44 -13.37 7.92 -6.65
C PRO A 44 -13.78 8.57 -5.33
N GLY A 45 -13.34 9.80 -5.12
CA GLY A 45 -13.77 10.62 -3.99
C GLY A 45 -13.10 10.28 -2.66
N CYS A 46 -13.83 10.50 -1.57
CA CYS A 46 -13.29 10.38 -0.21
C CYS A 46 -13.42 8.99 0.42
N GLU A 47 -14.03 8.02 -0.28
CA GLU A 47 -14.29 6.68 0.26
C GLU A 47 -13.08 5.75 0.17
N ALA A 48 -12.15 5.99 -0.76
CA ALA A 48 -10.96 5.17 -0.90
C ALA A 48 -10.04 5.29 0.31
N GLU A 49 -9.48 4.17 0.76
CA GLU A 49 -8.52 4.11 1.85
C GLU A 49 -7.29 3.29 1.46
N LEU A 50 -6.11 3.82 1.77
CA LEU A 50 -4.86 3.08 1.74
C LEU A 50 -4.23 3.12 3.13
N ILE A 51 -4.00 1.94 3.71
CA ILE A 51 -3.48 1.77 5.06
C ILE A 51 -2.10 1.11 4.94
N GLY A 52 -1.07 1.87 5.23
CA GLY A 52 0.31 1.41 5.21
C GLY A 52 0.77 0.82 6.55
N ILE A 53 2.03 0.46 6.60
CA ILE A 53 2.66 -0.25 7.72
C ILE A 53 2.67 0.58 9.02
N GLY A 54 2.85 1.89 8.89
CA GLY A 54 2.94 2.84 10.01
C GLY A 54 1.60 3.47 10.39
N ALA A 55 0.49 2.96 9.89
CA ALA A 55 -0.83 3.53 10.16
C ALA A 55 -1.21 3.37 11.64
N SER A 56 -1.56 4.49 12.29
CA SER A 56 -2.01 4.49 13.70
C SER A 56 -3.42 5.01 13.88
N ALA A 57 -3.85 5.96 13.07
CA ALA A 57 -5.20 6.52 13.08
C ALA A 57 -5.54 7.08 11.70
N ARG A 58 -6.83 7.28 11.41
CA ARG A 58 -7.28 7.84 10.13
C ARG A 58 -6.66 9.20 9.87
N ASN A 59 -6.17 9.39 8.64
CA ASN A 59 -5.45 10.58 8.18
C ASN A 59 -4.20 10.95 9.00
N GLN A 60 -3.67 9.97 9.73
CA GLN A 60 -2.41 10.11 10.47
C GLN A 60 -1.42 9.04 9.99
N ASN A 61 -0.15 9.44 9.92
CA ASN A 61 0.92 8.56 9.45
C ASN A 61 0.58 7.95 8.07
N GLU A 62 0.56 6.63 7.95
CA GLU A 62 0.31 5.91 6.69
C GLU A 62 -1.15 5.48 6.51
N TRP A 63 -2.13 6.18 7.10
CA TRP A 63 -3.55 5.96 6.80
C TRP A 63 -4.10 7.10 5.93
N PHE A 64 -4.07 6.87 4.64
CA PHE A 64 -4.49 7.83 3.62
C PHE A 64 -5.95 7.61 3.27
N GLN A 65 -6.77 8.64 3.38
CA GLN A 65 -8.18 8.62 3.03
C GLN A 65 -8.47 9.60 1.90
N GLY A 66 -9.19 9.13 0.90
CA GLY A 66 -9.56 9.87 -0.29
C GLY A 66 -8.55 9.73 -1.43
N ILE A 67 -9.08 9.79 -2.65
CA ILE A 67 -8.33 9.50 -3.87
C ILE A 67 -7.11 10.42 -4.07
N GLU A 68 -7.22 11.69 -3.69
CA GLU A 68 -6.13 12.66 -3.83
C GLU A 68 -4.96 12.33 -2.90
N ARG A 69 -5.24 11.96 -1.64
CA ARG A 69 -4.20 11.56 -0.69
C ARG A 69 -3.54 10.24 -1.08
N ILE A 70 -4.32 9.31 -1.64
CA ILE A 70 -3.80 8.05 -2.17
C ILE A 70 -2.92 8.32 -3.39
N ARG A 71 -3.29 9.26 -4.26
CA ARG A 71 -2.49 9.67 -5.39
C ARG A 71 -1.11 10.21 -4.95
N GLU A 72 -1.10 11.13 -3.99
CA GLU A 72 0.13 11.73 -3.46
C GLU A 72 1.11 10.67 -2.94
N ILE A 73 0.61 9.69 -2.17
CA ILE A 73 1.49 8.64 -1.64
C ILE A 73 1.96 7.66 -2.72
N ILE A 74 1.12 7.30 -3.69
CA ILE A 74 1.52 6.43 -4.79
C ILE A 74 2.57 7.11 -5.67
N GLU A 75 2.42 8.39 -5.97
CA GLU A 75 3.40 9.18 -6.70
C GLU A 75 4.75 9.20 -5.97
N SER A 76 4.74 9.39 -4.66
CA SER A 76 5.94 9.31 -3.81
C SER A 76 6.51 7.90 -3.77
N ASP A 77 5.67 6.87 -3.60
CA ASP A 77 6.12 5.48 -3.58
C ASP A 77 6.83 5.11 -4.89
N TRP A 78 6.31 5.52 -6.03
CA TRP A 78 6.90 5.20 -7.33
C TRP A 78 8.30 5.79 -7.54
N GLN A 79 8.68 6.79 -6.75
CA GLN A 79 10.05 7.31 -6.75
C GLN A 79 11.03 6.40 -5.98
N TYR A 80 10.57 5.81 -4.87
CA TYR A 80 11.43 5.11 -3.92
C TYR A 80 11.20 3.60 -3.85
N TRP A 81 9.98 3.15 -4.20
CA TRP A 81 9.55 1.76 -4.11
C TRP A 81 9.02 1.27 -5.46
N GLY A 82 9.23 -0.01 -5.73
CA GLY A 82 8.73 -0.58 -7.00
C GLY A 82 8.96 -2.07 -7.09
N ASN A 83 8.78 -2.58 -8.30
CA ASN A 83 8.92 -4.00 -8.58
C ASN A 83 8.08 -4.86 -7.62
N VAL A 84 6.83 -4.43 -7.37
CA VAL A 84 5.87 -5.21 -6.59
C VAL A 84 5.61 -6.53 -7.30
N LYS A 85 5.73 -7.62 -6.55
CA LYS A 85 5.41 -8.96 -7.02
C LYS A 85 4.42 -9.60 -6.07
N LEU A 86 3.17 -9.73 -6.50
CA LEU A 86 2.09 -10.37 -5.76
C LEU A 86 1.91 -11.82 -6.21
N GLU A 87 1.53 -12.69 -5.27
CA GLU A 87 1.08 -14.04 -5.56
C GLU A 87 -0.37 -14.03 -6.12
N VAL A 88 -0.57 -13.34 -7.27
CA VAL A 88 -1.90 -13.06 -7.85
C VAL A 88 -2.72 -14.33 -8.06
N LYS A 89 -2.09 -15.41 -8.55
CA LYS A 89 -2.78 -16.69 -8.81
C LYS A 89 -3.25 -17.37 -7.52
N GLN A 90 -2.53 -17.17 -6.42
CA GLN A 90 -2.80 -17.79 -5.12
C GLN A 90 -3.62 -16.88 -4.20
N ALA A 91 -3.94 -15.65 -4.64
CA ALA A 91 -4.75 -14.74 -3.86
C ALA A 91 -6.06 -15.40 -3.45
N LYS A 92 -6.34 -15.38 -2.14
CA LYS A 92 -7.60 -15.84 -1.58
C LYS A 92 -8.64 -14.75 -1.79
N ILE A 93 -9.62 -14.98 -2.64
CA ILE A 93 -10.67 -14.03 -3.01
C ILE A 93 -12.01 -14.57 -2.56
N THR A 94 -12.80 -13.74 -1.91
CA THR A 94 -14.21 -14.04 -1.59
C THR A 94 -15.06 -12.91 -2.13
N VAL A 95 -16.15 -13.27 -2.82
CA VAL A 95 -17.08 -12.33 -3.45
C VAL A 95 -18.47 -12.53 -2.85
N LYS A 96 -19.12 -11.41 -2.55
CA LYS A 96 -20.54 -11.39 -2.16
C LYS A 96 -21.19 -10.17 -2.82
N ASP A 97 -22.08 -10.44 -3.74
CA ASP A 97 -22.75 -9.42 -4.54
C ASP A 97 -21.73 -8.51 -5.26
N GLU A 98 -21.76 -7.21 -5.00
CA GLU A 98 -20.86 -6.21 -5.57
C GLU A 98 -19.66 -5.89 -4.67
N VAL A 99 -19.38 -6.72 -3.66
CA VAL A 99 -18.26 -6.55 -2.75
C VAL A 99 -17.37 -7.79 -2.80
N ALA A 100 -16.06 -7.57 -2.82
CA ALA A 100 -15.08 -8.61 -2.69
C ALA A 100 -14.04 -8.23 -1.64
N TRP A 101 -13.49 -9.25 -0.96
CA TRP A 101 -12.31 -9.09 -0.12
C TRP A 101 -11.27 -10.14 -0.47
N LEU A 102 -10.02 -9.74 -0.37
CA LEU A 102 -8.93 -10.63 -0.72
C LEU A 102 -7.75 -10.49 0.24
N SER A 103 -6.94 -11.54 0.26
CA SER A 103 -5.62 -11.53 0.87
C SER A 103 -4.62 -12.25 -0.03
N THR A 104 -3.40 -11.73 -0.10
CA THR A 104 -2.26 -12.34 -0.77
C THR A 104 -0.97 -11.90 -0.10
N VAL A 105 0.13 -12.50 -0.50
CA VAL A 105 1.46 -12.09 -0.10
C VAL A 105 2.23 -11.58 -1.31
N GLY A 106 3.27 -10.84 -1.05
CA GLY A 106 4.12 -10.32 -2.12
C GLY A 106 5.45 -9.82 -1.61
N THR A 107 6.21 -9.27 -2.53
CA THR A 107 7.46 -8.56 -2.25
C THR A 107 7.46 -7.21 -2.95
N ILE A 108 8.11 -6.23 -2.34
CA ILE A 108 8.37 -4.92 -2.92
C ILE A 108 9.85 -4.60 -2.77
N LEU A 109 10.44 -3.96 -3.77
CA LEU A 109 11.83 -3.53 -3.71
C LEU A 109 11.91 -2.04 -3.40
N GLN A 110 12.85 -1.69 -2.55
CA GLN A 110 13.29 -0.30 -2.45
C GLN A 110 14.24 -0.04 -3.62
N THR A 111 13.87 0.88 -4.49
CA THR A 111 14.54 1.09 -5.78
C THR A 111 15.54 2.23 -5.77
N ASP A 112 15.47 3.11 -4.77
CA ASP A 112 16.40 4.22 -4.64
C ASP A 112 17.37 4.03 -3.47
N HIS A 113 18.55 4.62 -3.60
CA HIS A 113 19.59 4.61 -2.58
C HIS A 113 19.29 5.64 -1.48
N ILE A 114 18.55 5.21 -0.44
CA ILE A 114 18.33 6.04 0.76
C ILE A 114 19.56 6.03 1.70
N GLN A 115 20.76 5.83 1.17
CA GLN A 115 21.96 5.69 2.00
C GLN A 115 22.88 6.92 2.01
N THR A 116 22.38 8.06 1.57
CA THR A 116 23.16 9.32 1.63
C THR A 116 23.11 9.93 3.03
N ASP A 117 24.15 10.68 3.39
CA ASP A 117 24.17 11.44 4.64
C ASP A 117 22.99 12.42 4.72
N GLU A 118 22.54 12.96 3.58
CA GLU A 118 21.37 13.83 3.46
C GLU A 118 20.09 13.18 3.97
N VAL A 119 19.87 11.91 3.65
CA VAL A 119 18.68 11.17 4.13
C VAL A 119 18.77 10.88 5.63
N THR A 120 20.00 10.67 6.13
CA THR A 120 20.22 10.54 7.58
C THR A 120 19.88 11.84 8.30
N GLU A 121 20.38 12.96 7.82
CA GLU A 121 20.08 14.29 8.38
C GLU A 121 18.58 14.60 8.29
N PHE A 122 17.94 14.29 7.17
CA PHE A 122 16.49 14.42 7.03
C PHE A 122 15.75 13.58 8.08
N SER A 123 16.16 12.32 8.28
CA SER A 123 15.54 11.44 9.27
C SER A 123 15.71 11.93 10.69
N LEU A 124 16.90 12.45 11.03
CA LEU A 124 17.16 13.08 12.34
C LEU A 124 16.31 14.33 12.57
N LYS A 125 16.12 15.14 11.53
CA LYS A 125 15.24 16.30 11.57
C LYS A 125 13.78 15.87 11.85
N GLN A 126 13.28 14.85 11.14
CA GLN A 126 11.94 14.30 11.36
C GLN A 126 11.75 13.76 12.79
N MET A 127 12.74 13.03 13.33
CA MET A 127 12.71 12.56 14.71
C MET A 127 12.63 13.70 15.71
N LYS A 128 13.37 14.79 15.44
CA LYS A 128 13.32 15.98 16.29
C LYS A 128 11.95 16.66 16.24
N GLU A 129 11.37 16.81 15.05
CA GLU A 129 10.02 17.35 14.89
C GLU A 129 8.98 16.51 15.64
N MET A 130 9.08 15.17 15.59
CA MET A 130 8.22 14.27 16.35
C MET A 130 8.39 14.42 17.88
N LEU A 131 9.63 14.63 18.36
CA LEU A 131 9.89 14.86 19.78
C LEU A 131 9.34 16.20 20.26
N ASP A 132 9.34 17.20 19.41
CA ASP A 132 8.88 18.55 19.71
C ASP A 132 7.35 18.72 19.54
N ASP A 133 6.65 17.71 19.02
CA ASP A 133 5.19 17.73 18.82
C ASP A 133 4.45 17.72 20.16
N VAL A 134 4.05 18.89 20.61
CA VAL A 134 3.32 19.09 21.87
C VAL A 134 1.86 18.63 21.83
N THR A 135 1.32 18.25 20.68
CA THR A 135 -0.04 17.68 20.56
C THR A 135 -0.11 16.26 21.05
N LEU A 136 1.03 15.56 21.08
CA LEU A 136 1.16 14.19 21.57
C LEU A 136 1.63 14.18 23.04
N THR A 137 1.22 13.16 23.78
CA THR A 137 1.77 12.92 25.13
C THR A 137 3.28 12.58 25.05
N PRO A 138 4.08 12.82 26.09
CA PRO A 138 5.50 12.47 26.09
C PRO A 138 5.77 11.00 25.74
N ASN A 139 4.94 10.09 26.24
CA ASN A 139 5.07 8.66 25.93
C ASN A 139 4.75 8.36 24.46
N ALA A 140 3.71 8.97 23.89
CA ALA A 140 3.39 8.80 22.47
C ALA A 140 4.52 9.31 21.59
N ARG A 141 5.11 10.49 21.87
CA ARG A 141 6.27 11.01 21.14
C ARG A 141 7.46 10.06 21.16
N LEU A 142 7.75 9.49 22.35
CA LEU A 142 8.84 8.51 22.48
C LEU A 142 8.59 7.26 21.61
N VAL A 143 7.37 6.74 21.62
CA VAL A 143 6.99 5.56 20.81
C VAL A 143 7.10 5.86 19.33
N GLU A 144 6.60 7.01 18.86
CA GLU A 144 6.66 7.41 17.46
C GLU A 144 8.12 7.55 16.97
N VAL A 145 8.97 8.20 17.75
CA VAL A 145 10.39 8.36 17.42
C VAL A 145 11.12 7.02 17.39
N ALA A 146 10.86 6.14 18.38
CA ALA A 146 11.47 4.82 18.43
C ALA A 146 11.05 3.97 17.22
N HIS A 147 9.75 3.96 16.89
CA HIS A 147 9.22 3.24 15.73
C HIS A 147 9.82 3.75 14.42
N PHE A 148 9.82 5.06 14.21
CA PHE A 148 10.42 5.69 13.04
C PHE A 148 11.91 5.35 12.92
N GLY A 149 12.67 5.44 14.03
CA GLY A 149 14.09 5.16 14.04
C GLY A 149 14.42 3.71 13.69
N VAL A 150 13.71 2.75 14.28
CA VAL A 150 13.87 1.31 14.00
C VAL A 150 13.56 1.02 12.52
N ARG A 151 12.47 1.59 11.99
CA ARG A 151 12.09 1.42 10.59
C ARG A 151 13.20 1.95 9.67
N ARG A 152 13.71 3.15 9.89
CA ARG A 152 14.78 3.75 9.08
C ARG A 152 16.09 2.96 9.18
N TRP A 153 16.43 2.49 10.37
CA TRP A 153 17.60 1.62 10.54
C TRP A 153 17.47 0.32 9.73
N ARG A 154 16.34 -0.35 9.79
CA ARG A 154 16.08 -1.58 9.01
C ARG A 154 16.18 -1.34 7.50
N GLU A 155 15.61 -0.26 6.99
CA GLU A 155 15.68 0.11 5.58
C GLU A 155 17.14 0.29 5.12
N ARG A 156 18.02 0.77 6.00
CA ARG A 156 19.45 0.97 5.72
C ARG A 156 20.28 -0.29 5.84
N GLU A 157 19.94 -1.21 6.74
CA GLU A 157 20.65 -2.48 6.93
C GLU A 157 20.47 -3.44 5.75
N LYS A 158 19.42 -3.27 4.97
CA LYS A 158 19.17 -4.11 3.80
C LYS A 158 19.81 -3.51 2.56
N PRO A 159 20.39 -4.35 1.69
CA PRO A 159 20.96 -3.88 0.43
C PRO A 159 19.84 -3.36 -0.49
N THR A 160 20.19 -2.43 -1.37
CA THR A 160 19.32 -2.02 -2.47
C THR A 160 18.85 -3.24 -3.26
N GLY A 161 17.57 -3.26 -3.60
CA GLY A 161 16.95 -4.39 -4.28
C GLY A 161 16.60 -5.56 -3.36
N TYR A 162 16.70 -5.38 -2.03
CA TYR A 162 16.19 -6.38 -1.11
C TYR A 162 14.68 -6.55 -1.27
N PRO A 163 14.18 -7.79 -1.49
CA PRO A 163 12.75 -8.03 -1.66
C PRO A 163 12.05 -8.05 -0.29
N TRP A 164 11.50 -6.91 0.09
CA TRP A 164 10.73 -6.78 1.32
C TRP A 164 9.46 -7.60 1.23
N PRO A 165 9.27 -8.62 2.08
CA PRO A 165 8.03 -9.37 2.11
C PRO A 165 6.91 -8.54 2.73
N PHE A 166 5.69 -8.66 2.20
CA PHE A 166 4.52 -8.03 2.76
C PHE A 166 3.25 -8.87 2.57
N VAL A 167 2.28 -8.64 3.44
CA VAL A 167 0.91 -9.13 3.27
C VAL A 167 0.07 -8.01 2.69
N PHE A 168 -0.71 -8.34 1.68
CA PHE A 168 -1.63 -7.44 1.02
C PHE A 168 -3.07 -7.92 1.24
N THR A 169 -3.89 -7.07 1.81
CA THR A 169 -5.33 -7.30 1.94
C THR A 169 -6.09 -6.15 1.30
N ALA A 170 -7.22 -6.44 0.70
CA ALA A 170 -8.03 -5.41 0.08
C ALA A 170 -9.53 -5.73 0.15
N VAL A 171 -10.32 -4.67 0.15
CA VAL A 171 -11.75 -4.69 -0.15
C VAL A 171 -11.94 -4.01 -1.50
N LEU A 172 -12.66 -4.67 -2.39
CA LEU A 172 -13.05 -4.12 -3.69
C LEU A 172 -14.57 -4.01 -3.75
N VAL A 173 -15.04 -3.01 -4.48
CA VAL A 173 -16.45 -2.84 -4.82
C VAL A 173 -16.62 -2.76 -6.32
N LYS A 174 -17.75 -3.25 -6.81
CA LYS A 174 -18.10 -3.19 -8.24
C LYS A 174 -18.89 -1.91 -8.48
N GLN A 175 -18.31 -0.98 -9.22
CA GLN A 175 -18.93 0.27 -9.63
C GLN A 175 -18.87 0.39 -11.16
N GLU A 176 -19.97 0.77 -11.80
CA GLU A 176 -20.03 0.91 -13.26
C GLU A 176 -19.51 -0.33 -14.00
N ASN A 177 -19.84 -1.50 -13.48
CA ASN A 177 -19.40 -2.81 -13.97
C ASN A 177 -17.89 -3.06 -13.91
N GLN A 178 -17.14 -2.32 -13.10
CA GLN A 178 -15.71 -2.47 -12.88
C GLN A 178 -15.39 -2.68 -11.40
N TRP A 179 -14.48 -3.61 -11.11
CA TRP A 179 -13.97 -3.80 -9.75
C TRP A 179 -12.90 -2.75 -9.44
N ARG A 180 -13.09 -2.04 -8.32
CA ARG A 180 -12.17 -1.00 -7.84
C ARG A 180 -11.83 -1.22 -6.38
N PHE A 181 -10.60 -0.89 -6.00
CA PHE A 181 -10.20 -0.90 -4.60
C PHE A 181 -10.96 0.17 -3.82
N HIS A 182 -11.64 -0.26 -2.77
CA HIS A 182 -12.20 0.61 -1.75
C HIS A 182 -11.17 0.80 -0.64
N THR A 183 -10.59 -0.29 -0.13
CA THR A 183 -9.58 -0.25 0.92
C THR A 183 -8.45 -1.19 0.55
N ILE A 184 -7.22 -0.71 0.70
CA ILE A 184 -6.01 -1.52 0.64
C ILE A 184 -5.30 -1.43 1.99
N HIS A 185 -4.76 -2.55 2.45
CA HIS A 185 -3.90 -2.59 3.61
C HIS A 185 -2.67 -3.46 3.32
N TRP A 186 -1.51 -2.92 3.63
CA TRP A 186 -0.22 -3.64 3.58
C TRP A 186 0.34 -3.77 4.98
N SER A 187 0.92 -4.92 5.26
CA SER A 187 1.70 -5.12 6.47
C SER A 187 3.02 -5.81 6.13
N MET A 188 4.08 -5.34 6.73
CA MET A 188 5.41 -5.97 6.64
C MET A 188 5.79 -6.57 7.99
N PRO A 189 6.60 -7.64 8.03
CA PRO A 189 7.19 -8.15 9.27
C PRO A 189 7.97 -7.05 10.00
N VAL A 190 7.91 -7.03 11.32
CA VAL A 190 8.60 -6.03 12.15
C VAL A 190 10.01 -6.50 12.56
N ASP A 191 10.32 -7.76 12.36
CA ASP A 191 11.55 -8.47 12.72
C ASP A 191 12.63 -8.46 11.64
#